data_fb5bf39bbd62f238765807217056dc9f
#
_entry.id   fb5bf39bbd62f238765807217056dc9f
#
_cell.length_a   1.000
_cell.length_b   1.000
_cell.length_c   1.000
_cell.angle_alpha   90.00
_cell.angle_beta   90.00
_cell.angle_gamma   90.00
#
_symmetry.space_group_name_H-M   'P 1'
#
loop_
_entity.id
_entity.type
_entity.pdbx_description
1 polymer ?
#
loop_
_entity_poly.entity_id
_entity_poly.type
_entity_poly.pdbx_seq_one_letter_code
_entity_poly.pdbx_strand_id
1 'polypeptide(L)'
;MWGLALLFQQHGTNDDYAIIFEFHDDVALLDHAVNPTSVRFYQVKSKATNHGWTLTSLLKREKVKTEDGVKEKPSYIDKMYDNVDKFQGAVLSADFVSNQLCGFNAEKTSFRLNECTEKDFKKIVASVKESYPAATEALVGVLGFQRTDLSLSDAISHTKGKLQTFIAEQLGTVWFSPEAVYQAIVDECRRKANFSGEVTSLQQAIKDKGLTKNNVQEWLDAIQSSSRSPEWSTIAPSLSLPFSEQLRINQEYGVYRAAALNSADRAVQRVRMKISEAIPSVIDDPKLSLDEMIASIYGQAEETAKKYLTPFSAARLKAMIIYEIYTYY
;
A
#
# COMPACT_ATOMS: atom_id res chain seq x y z
N MET A 1 -6.75 4.53 -1.21
CA MET A 1 -7.05 3.93 -2.54
C MET A 1 -6.17 4.51 -3.65
N TRP A 2 -6.19 5.82 -3.89
CA TRP A 2 -5.36 6.43 -4.94
C TRP A 2 -3.86 6.13 -4.78
N GLY A 3 -3.32 6.23 -3.56
CA GLY A 3 -1.91 5.89 -3.30
C GLY A 3 -1.53 4.44 -3.63
N LEU A 4 -2.48 3.49 -3.52
CA LEU A 4 -2.27 2.11 -3.99
C LEU A 4 -2.19 2.03 -5.51
N ALA A 5 -3.07 2.74 -6.23
CA ALA A 5 -3.01 2.77 -7.69
C ALA A 5 -1.69 3.39 -8.17
N LEU A 6 -1.21 4.43 -7.49
CA LEU A 6 0.11 5.01 -7.73
C LEU A 6 1.23 4.01 -7.47
N LEU A 7 1.16 3.24 -6.37
CA LEU A 7 2.14 2.21 -6.02
C LEU A 7 2.31 1.16 -7.13
N PHE A 8 1.18 0.64 -7.65
CA PHE A 8 1.20 -0.34 -8.74
C PHE A 8 1.80 0.24 -10.03
N GLN A 9 1.45 1.49 -10.36
CA GLN A 9 2.02 2.18 -11.51
C GLN A 9 3.54 2.36 -11.37
N GLN A 10 4.01 2.80 -10.19
CA GLN A 10 5.44 3.04 -9.96
C GLN A 10 6.24 1.75 -10.01
N HIS A 11 5.71 0.63 -9.52
CA HIS A 11 6.42 -0.65 -9.53
C HIS A 11 6.73 -1.15 -10.93
N GLY A 12 5.81 -0.93 -11.88
CA GLY A 12 6.02 -1.33 -13.28
C GLY A 12 6.97 -0.43 -14.08
N THR A 13 7.26 0.79 -13.60
CA THR A 13 7.98 1.80 -14.40
C THR A 13 9.32 2.26 -13.83
N ASN A 14 9.58 2.06 -12.55
CA ASN A 14 10.77 2.57 -11.86
C ASN A 14 11.62 1.46 -11.26
N ASP A 15 12.95 1.64 -11.33
CA ASP A 15 13.91 0.71 -10.77
C ASP A 15 13.95 0.73 -9.25
N ASP A 16 13.72 1.88 -8.63
CA ASP A 16 13.54 2.04 -7.18
C ASP A 16 12.56 3.17 -6.88
N TYR A 17 11.95 3.14 -5.71
CA TYR A 17 11.08 4.19 -5.18
C TYR A 17 10.71 3.93 -3.72
N ALA A 18 10.24 5.00 -3.04
CA ALA A 18 9.46 4.87 -1.80
C ALA A 18 8.22 5.76 -1.87
N ILE A 19 7.07 5.24 -1.47
CA ILE A 19 5.84 6.01 -1.27
C ILE A 19 5.60 6.13 0.21
N ILE A 20 5.46 7.37 0.73
CA ILE A 20 5.21 7.66 2.14
C ILE A 20 3.80 8.23 2.27
N PHE A 21 3.03 7.72 3.23
CA PHE A 21 1.66 8.16 3.49
C PHE A 21 1.64 9.15 4.66
N GLU A 22 0.78 10.18 4.56
CA GLU A 22 0.56 11.18 5.63
C GLU A 22 1.89 11.77 6.16
N PHE A 23 2.76 12.16 5.22
CA PHE A 23 4.05 12.79 5.52
C PHE A 23 4.21 14.05 4.68
N HIS A 24 4.12 15.21 5.32
CA HIS A 24 4.05 16.54 4.72
C HIS A 24 2.84 16.77 3.81
N ASP A 25 2.33 15.76 3.13
CA ASP A 25 1.10 15.75 2.35
C ASP A 25 0.43 14.37 2.43
N ASP A 26 -0.73 14.20 1.74
CA ASP A 26 -1.47 12.93 1.76
C ASP A 26 -0.60 11.77 1.24
N VAL A 27 0.24 12.02 0.20
CA VAL A 27 1.21 11.05 -0.34
C VAL A 27 2.48 11.77 -0.82
N ALA A 28 3.65 11.24 -0.46
CA ALA A 28 4.94 11.63 -1.02
C ALA A 28 5.58 10.45 -1.77
N LEU A 29 6.06 10.67 -2.99
CA LEU A 29 6.78 9.71 -3.81
C LEU A 29 8.23 10.14 -3.95
N LEU A 30 9.13 9.32 -3.44
CA LEU A 30 10.58 9.48 -3.57
C LEU A 30 11.10 8.65 -4.74
N ASP A 31 12.13 9.13 -5.41
CA ASP A 31 12.81 8.46 -6.51
C ASP A 31 13.68 7.27 -6.09
N HIS A 32 14.01 7.17 -4.80
CA HIS A 32 14.82 6.09 -4.26
C HIS A 32 14.49 5.83 -2.78
N ALA A 33 14.52 4.57 -2.34
CA ALA A 33 14.17 4.18 -0.97
C ALA A 33 15.30 4.48 0.05
N VAL A 34 16.55 4.46 -0.38
CA VAL A 34 17.71 4.63 0.52
C VAL A 34 18.32 6.02 0.41
N ASN A 35 18.56 6.49 -0.81
CA ASN A 35 19.20 7.77 -1.07
C ASN A 35 18.35 8.62 -2.02
N PRO A 36 17.17 9.09 -1.59
CA PRO A 36 16.32 9.90 -2.45
C PRO A 36 16.97 11.25 -2.76
N THR A 37 16.88 11.64 -4.02
CA THR A 37 17.36 12.94 -4.53
C THR A 37 16.22 13.85 -4.92
N SER A 38 15.04 13.26 -5.16
CA SER A 38 13.86 14.01 -5.56
C SER A 38 12.58 13.46 -4.95
N VAL A 39 11.57 14.34 -4.85
CA VAL A 39 10.26 14.02 -4.30
C VAL A 39 9.14 14.62 -5.15
N ARG A 40 8.02 13.89 -5.21
CA ARG A 40 6.75 14.38 -5.72
C ARG A 40 5.73 14.32 -4.60
N PHE A 41 5.03 15.42 -4.36
CA PHE A 41 3.96 15.50 -3.36
C PHE A 41 2.59 15.43 -4.03
N TYR A 42 1.64 14.82 -3.35
CA TYR A 42 0.28 14.66 -3.83
C TYR A 42 -0.72 14.97 -2.72
N GLN A 43 -1.51 16.03 -2.94
CA GLN A 43 -2.65 16.37 -2.12
C GLN A 43 -3.91 15.76 -2.76
N VAL A 44 -4.48 14.74 -2.13
CA VAL A 44 -5.62 13.99 -2.69
C VAL A 44 -6.93 14.51 -2.09
N LYS A 45 -7.80 15.07 -2.93
CA LYS A 45 -9.11 15.58 -2.52
C LYS A 45 -10.20 15.10 -3.45
N SER A 46 -11.26 14.57 -2.87
CA SER A 46 -12.42 14.09 -3.61
C SER A 46 -13.66 14.96 -3.38
N LYS A 47 -14.52 15.04 -4.40
CA LYS A 47 -15.84 15.65 -4.30
C LYS A 47 -16.92 14.66 -4.69
N ALA A 48 -17.99 14.57 -3.90
CA ALA A 48 -19.16 13.77 -4.22
C ALA A 48 -20.03 14.41 -5.31
N THR A 49 -19.91 15.74 -5.51
CA THR A 49 -20.66 16.49 -6.51
C THR A 49 -19.92 16.52 -7.85
N ASN A 50 -20.65 16.63 -8.97
CA ASN A 50 -20.07 16.73 -10.32
C ASN A 50 -19.52 18.13 -10.64
N HIS A 51 -19.38 19.02 -9.66
CA HIS A 51 -18.79 20.33 -9.87
C HIS A 51 -17.26 20.27 -9.83
N GLY A 52 -16.64 20.67 -10.94
CA GLY A 52 -15.20 20.77 -11.05
C GLY A 52 -14.55 21.71 -10.02
N TRP A 53 -13.25 21.68 -9.93
CA TRP A 53 -12.46 22.61 -9.15
C TRP A 53 -12.28 23.92 -9.89
N THR A 54 -12.64 25.04 -9.28
CA THR A 54 -12.40 26.37 -9.84
C THR A 54 -11.12 26.95 -9.27
N LEU A 55 -10.50 27.88 -9.99
CA LEU A 55 -9.34 28.61 -9.50
C LEU A 55 -9.61 29.26 -8.12
N THR A 56 -10.77 29.90 -7.98
CA THR A 56 -11.22 30.51 -6.73
C THR A 56 -11.27 29.48 -5.58
N SER A 57 -11.75 28.26 -5.84
CA SER A 57 -11.84 27.21 -4.81
C SER A 57 -10.48 26.69 -4.39
N LEU A 58 -9.48 26.65 -5.29
CA LEU A 58 -8.12 26.21 -4.98
C LEU A 58 -7.32 27.29 -4.24
N LEU A 59 -7.60 28.57 -4.50
CA LEU A 59 -6.93 29.72 -3.88
C LEU A 59 -7.64 30.21 -2.60
N LYS A 60 -8.82 29.67 -2.28
CA LYS A 60 -9.62 30.13 -1.14
C LYS A 60 -8.93 29.83 0.18
N ARG A 61 -8.68 30.89 0.97
CA ARG A 61 -8.29 30.83 2.38
C ARG A 61 -9.53 30.98 3.25
N GLU A 62 -9.71 30.07 4.20
CA GLU A 62 -10.88 30.08 5.09
C GLU A 62 -10.52 30.69 6.44
N LYS A 63 -11.32 31.66 6.88
CA LYS A 63 -11.19 32.21 8.24
C LYS A 63 -11.84 31.28 9.25
N VAL A 64 -11.06 30.82 10.22
CA VAL A 64 -11.52 29.93 11.29
C VAL A 64 -11.35 30.65 12.63
N LYS A 65 -12.43 30.65 13.43
CA LYS A 65 -12.35 31.13 14.81
C LYS A 65 -11.59 30.09 15.66
N THR A 66 -10.56 30.55 16.35
CA THR A 66 -9.80 29.77 17.33
C THR A 66 -9.90 30.47 18.68
N GLU A 67 -9.47 29.80 19.74
CA GLU A 67 -9.44 30.41 21.10
C GLU A 67 -8.62 31.72 21.16
N ASP A 68 -7.56 31.79 20.31
CA ASP A 68 -6.65 32.96 20.19
C ASP A 68 -7.15 34.03 19.19
N GLY A 69 -8.37 33.89 18.63
CA GLY A 69 -8.90 34.82 17.64
C GLY A 69 -9.24 34.18 16.28
N VAL A 70 -9.25 35.02 15.23
CA VAL A 70 -9.52 34.55 13.86
C VAL A 70 -8.20 34.22 13.17
N LYS A 71 -7.98 32.95 12.80
CA LYS A 71 -6.83 32.50 11.98
C LYS A 71 -7.28 32.18 10.57
N GLU A 72 -6.48 32.50 9.59
CA GLU A 72 -6.69 32.16 8.19
C GLU A 72 -6.05 30.79 7.91
N LYS A 73 -6.85 29.82 7.42
CA LYS A 73 -6.31 28.53 6.96
C LYS A 73 -5.69 28.71 5.58
N PRO A 74 -4.51 28.11 5.33
CA PRO A 74 -3.91 28.14 4.01
C PRO A 74 -4.82 27.49 2.95
N SER A 75 -4.80 28.05 1.75
CA SER A 75 -5.47 27.47 0.59
C SER A 75 -4.86 26.11 0.19
N TYR A 76 -5.49 25.38 -0.73
CA TYR A 76 -4.87 24.15 -1.25
C TYR A 76 -3.56 24.45 -1.97
N ILE A 77 -3.50 25.54 -2.72
CA ILE A 77 -2.28 25.97 -3.41
C ILE A 77 -1.17 26.37 -2.41
N ASP A 78 -1.51 27.09 -1.34
CA ASP A 78 -0.55 27.41 -0.28
C ASP A 78 0.04 26.16 0.37
N LYS A 79 -0.78 25.15 0.66
CA LYS A 79 -0.32 23.87 1.23
C LYS A 79 0.64 23.12 0.31
N MET A 80 0.31 23.06 -0.98
CA MET A 80 1.18 22.44 -1.97
C MET A 80 2.50 23.20 -2.09
N TYR A 81 2.44 24.54 -2.10
CA TYR A 81 3.64 25.37 -2.20
C TYR A 81 4.50 25.32 -0.92
N ASP A 82 3.93 25.13 0.26
CA ASP A 82 4.67 24.94 1.50
C ASP A 82 5.69 23.79 1.40
N ASN A 83 5.32 22.70 0.72
CA ASN A 83 6.26 21.61 0.45
C ASN A 83 7.36 22.02 -0.54
N VAL A 84 7.01 22.82 -1.57
CA VAL A 84 8.01 23.33 -2.52
C VAL A 84 8.99 24.26 -1.83
N ASP A 85 8.53 25.15 -0.95
CA ASP A 85 9.34 26.07 -0.18
C ASP A 85 10.28 25.33 0.79
N LYS A 86 9.77 24.31 1.49
CA LYS A 86 10.55 23.52 2.45
C LYS A 86 11.63 22.65 1.81
N PHE A 87 11.34 22.03 0.69
CA PHE A 87 12.24 21.06 0.04
C PHE A 87 12.92 21.61 -1.21
N GLN A 88 12.57 22.80 -1.65
CA GLN A 88 13.16 23.57 -2.75
C GLN A 88 13.51 22.72 -3.98
N GLY A 89 14.78 22.69 -4.39
CA GLY A 89 15.25 22.02 -5.61
C GLY A 89 15.05 20.50 -5.65
N ALA A 90 14.71 19.86 -4.52
CA ALA A 90 14.38 18.43 -4.50
C ALA A 90 12.95 18.14 -4.98
N VAL A 91 12.04 19.12 -5.04
CA VAL A 91 10.66 18.91 -5.46
C VAL A 91 10.54 18.91 -6.97
N LEU A 92 10.22 17.74 -7.55
CA LEU A 92 9.90 17.62 -8.98
C LEU A 92 8.48 18.08 -9.28
N SER A 93 7.55 17.83 -8.38
CA SER A 93 6.16 18.29 -8.50
C SER A 93 5.43 18.28 -7.16
N ALA A 94 4.42 19.14 -7.05
CA ALA A 94 3.39 19.06 -6.03
C ALA A 94 2.02 19.12 -6.74
N ASP A 95 1.28 18.01 -6.70
CA ASP A 95 0.10 17.80 -7.51
C ASP A 95 -1.17 17.74 -6.67
N PHE A 96 -2.18 18.51 -7.04
CA PHE A 96 -3.54 18.36 -6.53
C PHE A 96 -4.25 17.26 -7.29
N VAL A 97 -4.57 16.16 -6.62
CA VAL A 97 -5.23 15.01 -7.23
C VAL A 97 -6.70 14.97 -6.89
N SER A 98 -7.58 14.85 -7.89
CA SER A 98 -9.01 14.77 -7.67
C SER A 98 -9.73 13.86 -8.65
N ASN A 99 -10.91 13.35 -8.26
CA ASN A 99 -11.85 12.67 -9.14
C ASN A 99 -12.61 13.64 -10.06
N GLN A 100 -12.56 14.95 -9.81
CA GLN A 100 -13.26 15.98 -10.59
C GLN A 100 -12.29 16.72 -11.50
N LEU A 101 -12.83 17.30 -12.58
CA LEU A 101 -12.07 18.14 -13.50
C LEU A 101 -11.67 19.47 -12.87
N CYS A 102 -10.64 20.08 -13.41
CA CYS A 102 -10.25 21.45 -13.13
C CYS A 102 -10.96 22.38 -14.11
N GLY A 103 -11.89 23.21 -13.61
CA GLY A 103 -12.77 24.03 -14.50
C GLY A 103 -12.07 25.15 -15.26
N PHE A 104 -10.85 25.56 -14.87
CA PHE A 104 -10.07 26.57 -15.60
C PHE A 104 -9.07 25.95 -16.62
N ASN A 105 -9.01 24.62 -16.70
CA ASN A 105 -8.30 23.87 -17.74
C ASN A 105 -8.97 22.49 -17.94
N ALA A 106 -10.26 22.51 -18.28
CA ALA A 106 -11.09 21.30 -18.32
C ALA A 106 -10.76 20.31 -19.45
N GLU A 107 -10.01 20.74 -20.43
CA GLU A 107 -9.59 19.90 -21.58
C GLU A 107 -8.47 18.92 -21.18
N LYS A 108 -7.70 19.23 -20.14
CA LYS A 108 -6.59 18.42 -19.66
C LYS A 108 -6.95 17.65 -18.39
N THR A 109 -6.62 16.37 -18.36
CA THR A 109 -6.76 15.53 -17.17
C THR A 109 -5.56 15.64 -16.24
N SER A 110 -4.40 16.04 -16.74
CA SER A 110 -3.18 16.33 -15.97
C SER A 110 -2.42 17.47 -16.64
N PHE A 111 -1.97 18.44 -15.83
CA PHE A 111 -1.22 19.60 -16.32
C PHE A 111 -0.46 20.29 -15.19
N ARG A 112 0.61 21.03 -15.52
CA ARG A 112 1.25 21.97 -14.63
C ARG A 112 0.44 23.28 -14.58
N LEU A 113 0.43 23.97 -13.42
CA LEU A 113 -0.37 25.20 -13.30
C LEU A 113 0.10 26.32 -14.22
N ASN A 114 1.38 26.32 -14.66
CA ASN A 114 1.90 27.24 -15.67
C ASN A 114 1.40 26.96 -17.10
N GLU A 115 0.70 25.84 -17.32
CA GLU A 115 0.06 25.50 -18.60
C GLU A 115 -1.39 26.03 -18.72
N CYS A 116 -1.91 26.66 -17.67
CA CYS A 116 -3.18 27.38 -17.75
C CYS A 116 -3.02 28.73 -18.47
N THR A 117 -4.10 29.53 -18.58
CA THR A 117 -4.00 30.87 -19.20
C THR A 117 -3.00 31.73 -18.40
N GLU A 118 -2.26 32.61 -19.11
CA GLU A 118 -1.32 33.55 -18.47
C GLU A 118 -1.98 34.37 -17.35
N LYS A 119 -3.23 34.78 -17.56
CA LYS A 119 -4.04 35.52 -16.59
C LYS A 119 -4.27 34.72 -15.32
N ASP A 120 -4.58 33.44 -15.43
CA ASP A 120 -4.85 32.57 -14.27
C ASP A 120 -3.57 32.18 -13.56
N PHE A 121 -2.49 31.91 -14.31
CA PHE A 121 -1.20 31.65 -13.71
C PHE A 121 -0.68 32.85 -12.91
N LYS A 122 -0.79 34.08 -13.44
CA LYS A 122 -0.44 35.30 -12.70
C LYS A 122 -1.23 35.47 -11.40
N LYS A 123 -2.54 35.09 -11.38
CA LYS A 123 -3.33 35.10 -10.16
C LYS A 123 -2.84 34.06 -9.13
N ILE A 124 -2.45 32.86 -9.59
CA ILE A 124 -1.86 31.82 -8.73
C ILE A 124 -0.57 32.34 -8.08
N VAL A 125 0.34 32.85 -8.89
CA VAL A 125 1.63 33.41 -8.41
C VAL A 125 1.39 34.55 -7.43
N ALA A 126 0.48 35.47 -7.72
CA ALA A 126 0.16 36.59 -6.83
C ALA A 126 -0.36 36.09 -5.49
N SER A 127 -1.31 35.11 -5.50
CA SER A 127 -1.85 34.54 -4.28
C SER A 127 -0.80 33.81 -3.44
N VAL A 128 0.08 33.02 -4.06
CA VAL A 128 1.19 32.36 -3.37
C VAL A 128 2.14 33.38 -2.73
N LYS A 129 2.47 34.46 -3.43
CA LYS A 129 3.35 35.53 -2.91
C LYS A 129 2.79 36.25 -1.69
N GLU A 130 1.50 36.24 -1.47
CA GLU A 130 0.91 36.80 -0.23
C GLU A 130 1.35 36.04 1.02
N SER A 131 1.52 34.71 0.92
CA SER A 131 1.98 33.86 2.03
C SER A 131 3.50 33.59 1.98
N TYR A 132 4.07 33.56 0.77
CA TYR A 132 5.47 33.23 0.49
C TYR A 132 6.09 34.31 -0.41
N PRO A 133 6.53 35.47 0.16
CA PRO A 133 7.03 36.62 -0.64
C PRO A 133 8.19 36.28 -1.57
N ALA A 134 9.02 35.28 -1.21
CA ALA A 134 10.15 34.81 -2.02
C ALA A 134 9.76 33.86 -3.17
N ALA A 135 8.47 33.51 -3.32
CA ALA A 135 8.00 32.63 -4.38
C ALA A 135 8.31 33.19 -5.77
N THR A 136 8.81 32.32 -6.65
CA THR A 136 9.08 32.64 -8.06
C THR A 136 8.11 31.91 -8.97
N GLU A 137 7.90 32.42 -10.18
CA GLU A 137 7.08 31.74 -11.20
C GLU A 137 7.59 30.33 -11.51
N ALA A 138 8.90 30.11 -11.50
CA ALA A 138 9.52 28.82 -11.72
C ALA A 138 9.14 27.83 -10.62
N LEU A 139 9.18 28.23 -9.35
CA LEU A 139 8.79 27.39 -8.20
C LEU A 139 7.28 27.12 -8.16
N VAL A 140 6.45 28.13 -8.49
CA VAL A 140 5.00 27.92 -8.60
C VAL A 140 4.67 27.04 -9.82
N GLY A 141 5.48 27.04 -10.86
CA GLY A 141 5.32 26.21 -12.06
C GLY A 141 5.46 24.71 -11.83
N VAL A 142 6.06 24.25 -10.69
CA VAL A 142 6.11 22.82 -10.36
C VAL A 142 4.81 22.29 -9.76
N LEU A 143 3.87 23.18 -9.41
CA LEU A 143 2.54 22.81 -8.94
C LEU A 143 1.71 22.28 -10.12
N GLY A 144 0.91 21.25 -9.87
CA GLY A 144 0.11 20.62 -10.90
C GLY A 144 -1.30 20.22 -10.43
N PHE A 145 -2.09 19.81 -11.38
CA PHE A 145 -3.39 19.19 -11.18
C PHE A 145 -3.42 17.85 -11.91
N GLN A 146 -3.98 16.83 -11.25
CA GLN A 146 -4.17 15.51 -11.83
C GLN A 146 -5.58 15.01 -11.52
N ARG A 147 -6.34 14.66 -12.57
CA ARG A 147 -7.59 13.94 -12.39
C ARG A 147 -7.32 12.45 -12.25
N THR A 148 -7.91 11.83 -11.24
CA THR A 148 -7.90 10.37 -11.09
C THR A 148 -9.15 9.76 -11.71
N ASP A 149 -9.01 8.57 -12.26
CA ASP A 149 -10.10 7.72 -12.76
C ASP A 149 -10.82 6.94 -11.67
N LEU A 150 -10.32 6.96 -10.42
CA LEU A 150 -10.91 6.24 -9.31
C LEU A 150 -12.30 6.78 -8.97
N SER A 151 -13.30 5.90 -9.06
CA SER A 151 -14.67 6.19 -8.64
C SER A 151 -14.75 6.34 -7.12
N LEU A 152 -15.51 7.33 -6.63
CA LEU A 152 -15.81 7.45 -5.20
C LEU A 152 -16.80 6.41 -4.71
N SER A 153 -17.81 6.09 -5.54
CA SER A 153 -18.86 5.15 -5.18
C SER A 153 -18.39 3.69 -5.20
N ASP A 154 -17.34 3.38 -5.96
CA ASP A 154 -16.83 2.03 -6.16
C ASP A 154 -15.29 1.96 -6.11
N ALA A 155 -14.69 2.76 -5.23
CA ALA A 155 -13.24 2.87 -5.10
C ALA A 155 -12.57 1.53 -4.76
N ILE A 156 -13.25 0.68 -3.98
CA ILE A 156 -12.74 -0.63 -3.56
C ILE A 156 -12.65 -1.57 -4.77
N SER A 157 -13.76 -1.76 -5.50
CA SER A 157 -13.79 -2.67 -6.66
C SER A 157 -12.84 -2.20 -7.77
N HIS A 158 -12.77 -0.88 -7.99
CA HIS A 158 -11.85 -0.30 -8.97
C HIS A 158 -10.38 -0.56 -8.56
N THR A 159 -10.02 -0.36 -7.29
CA THR A 159 -8.65 -0.63 -6.80
C THR A 159 -8.32 -2.12 -6.84
N LYS A 160 -9.28 -3.01 -6.54
CA LYS A 160 -9.12 -4.47 -6.72
C LYS A 160 -8.87 -4.84 -8.18
N GLY A 161 -9.61 -4.23 -9.12
CA GLY A 161 -9.38 -4.42 -10.54
C GLY A 161 -7.96 -4.02 -10.96
N LYS A 162 -7.49 -2.85 -10.51
CA LYS A 162 -6.09 -2.41 -10.75
C LYS A 162 -5.06 -3.37 -10.13
N LEU A 163 -5.32 -3.91 -8.94
CA LEU A 163 -4.47 -4.92 -8.31
C LEU A 163 -4.40 -6.20 -9.15
N GLN A 164 -5.53 -6.70 -9.63
CA GLN A 164 -5.57 -7.91 -10.46
C GLN A 164 -4.79 -7.72 -11.77
N THR A 165 -4.98 -6.58 -12.44
CA THR A 165 -4.23 -6.22 -13.64
C THR A 165 -2.74 -6.15 -13.34
N PHE A 166 -2.35 -5.47 -12.28
CA PHE A 166 -0.95 -5.36 -11.84
C PHE A 166 -0.30 -6.73 -11.59
N ILE A 167 -0.98 -7.62 -10.84
CA ILE A 167 -0.45 -8.97 -10.58
C ILE A 167 -0.31 -9.76 -11.87
N ALA A 168 -1.29 -9.69 -12.77
CA ALA A 168 -1.24 -10.38 -14.06
C ALA A 168 -0.10 -9.87 -14.95
N GLU A 169 0.19 -8.56 -14.94
CA GLU A 169 1.31 -7.95 -15.66
C GLU A 169 2.68 -8.38 -15.09
N GLN A 170 2.79 -8.51 -13.76
CA GLN A 170 4.06 -8.85 -13.10
C GLN A 170 4.34 -10.36 -13.06
N LEU A 171 3.35 -11.19 -12.85
CA LEU A 171 3.49 -12.63 -12.59
C LEU A 171 2.88 -13.53 -13.68
N GLY A 172 2.15 -12.95 -14.64
CA GLY A 172 1.37 -13.72 -15.60
C GLY A 172 0.16 -14.41 -14.96
N THR A 173 -0.13 -15.63 -15.42
CA THR A 173 -1.26 -16.41 -14.88
C THR A 173 -0.85 -17.13 -13.60
N VAL A 174 -1.25 -16.58 -12.45
CA VAL A 174 -1.03 -17.18 -11.12
C VAL A 174 -2.36 -17.30 -10.38
N TRP A 175 -2.46 -18.34 -9.54
CA TRP A 175 -3.61 -18.44 -8.64
C TRP A 175 -3.40 -17.60 -7.39
N PHE A 176 -4.36 -16.78 -7.04
CA PHE A 176 -4.39 -16.06 -5.77
C PHE A 176 -5.83 -15.69 -5.39
N SER A 177 -6.06 -15.34 -4.12
CA SER A 177 -7.33 -14.78 -3.67
C SER A 177 -7.26 -13.25 -3.77
N PRO A 178 -7.95 -12.61 -4.74
CA PRO A 178 -7.90 -11.15 -4.90
C PRO A 178 -8.36 -10.40 -3.64
N GLU A 179 -9.34 -10.95 -2.93
CA GLU A 179 -9.85 -10.37 -1.69
C GLU A 179 -8.80 -10.39 -0.57
N ALA A 180 -8.15 -11.55 -0.37
CA ALA A 180 -7.16 -11.71 0.69
C ALA A 180 -5.91 -10.84 0.43
N VAL A 181 -5.41 -10.82 -0.81
CA VAL A 181 -4.28 -9.98 -1.21
C VAL A 181 -4.62 -8.51 -1.04
N TYR A 182 -5.77 -8.07 -1.53
CA TYR A 182 -6.23 -6.70 -1.39
C TYR A 182 -6.31 -6.28 0.08
N GLN A 183 -6.92 -7.12 0.94
CA GLN A 183 -7.06 -6.82 2.36
C GLN A 183 -5.69 -6.72 3.05
N ALA A 184 -4.76 -7.64 2.77
CA ALA A 184 -3.42 -7.61 3.33
C ALA A 184 -2.66 -6.32 2.96
N ILE A 185 -2.73 -5.91 1.70
CA ILE A 185 -2.09 -4.68 1.22
C ILE A 185 -2.72 -3.44 1.86
N VAL A 186 -4.06 -3.39 1.92
CA VAL A 186 -4.78 -2.27 2.54
C VAL A 186 -4.48 -2.14 4.03
N ASP A 187 -4.42 -3.27 4.75
CA ASP A 187 -4.11 -3.27 6.19
C ASP A 187 -2.68 -2.76 6.44
N GLU A 188 -1.73 -3.14 5.60
CA GLU A 188 -0.36 -2.61 5.69
C GLU A 188 -0.32 -1.10 5.39
N CYS A 189 -1.02 -0.64 4.34
CA CYS A 189 -1.12 0.79 4.04
C CYS A 189 -1.77 1.58 5.19
N ARG A 190 -2.84 1.05 5.79
CA ARG A 190 -3.48 1.67 6.96
C ARG A 190 -2.55 1.72 8.16
N ARG A 191 -1.82 0.65 8.42
CA ARG A 191 -0.85 0.59 9.50
C ARG A 191 0.23 1.67 9.33
N LYS A 192 0.73 1.84 8.11
CA LYS A 192 1.71 2.86 7.75
C LYS A 192 1.15 4.29 7.86
N ALA A 193 -0.03 4.53 7.29
CA ALA A 193 -0.68 5.84 7.32
C ALA A 193 -1.06 6.29 8.75
N ASN A 194 -1.49 5.35 9.60
CA ASN A 194 -1.90 5.62 10.98
C ASN A 194 -0.74 5.61 12.00
N PHE A 195 0.51 5.50 11.54
CA PHE A 195 1.64 5.58 12.45
C PHE A 195 1.71 6.96 13.11
N SER A 196 1.58 6.98 14.44
CA SER A 196 1.55 8.21 15.27
C SER A 196 2.84 8.45 16.06
N GLY A 197 3.88 7.61 15.87
CA GLY A 197 5.17 7.79 16.51
C GLY A 197 5.91 9.02 15.95
N GLU A 198 6.87 9.53 16.71
CA GLU A 198 7.74 10.59 16.27
C GLU A 198 8.62 10.12 15.10
N VAL A 199 8.74 10.95 14.08
CA VAL A 199 9.58 10.72 12.90
C VAL A 199 10.69 11.75 12.90
N THR A 200 11.91 11.33 13.21
CA THR A 200 13.07 12.21 13.36
C THR A 200 13.97 12.26 12.13
N SER A 201 13.76 11.36 11.16
CA SER A 201 14.55 11.31 9.93
C SER A 201 13.73 10.79 8.74
N LEU A 202 14.17 11.12 7.53
CA LEU A 202 13.55 10.61 6.30
C LEU A 202 13.60 9.07 6.24
N GLN A 203 14.72 8.46 6.66
CA GLN A 203 14.84 7.00 6.70
C GLN A 203 13.82 6.37 7.66
N GLN A 204 13.58 7.01 8.81
CA GLN A 204 12.55 6.57 9.72
C GLN A 204 11.14 6.76 9.13
N ALA A 205 10.89 7.87 8.41
CA ALA A 205 9.63 8.08 7.70
C ALA A 205 9.37 6.95 6.67
N ILE A 206 10.37 6.60 5.87
CA ILE A 206 10.28 5.50 4.91
C ILE A 206 9.99 4.18 5.63
N LYS A 207 10.71 3.88 6.71
CA LYS A 207 10.52 2.64 7.47
C LYS A 207 9.12 2.53 8.09
N ASP A 208 8.65 3.59 8.73
CA ASP A 208 7.45 3.54 9.58
C ASP A 208 6.16 3.92 8.84
N LYS A 209 6.24 4.79 7.85
CA LYS A 209 5.11 5.32 7.06
C LYS A 209 5.17 4.99 5.57
N GLY A 210 6.28 4.44 5.08
CA GLY A 210 6.51 4.22 3.66
C GLY A 210 6.35 2.78 3.20
N LEU A 211 6.11 2.63 1.90
CA LEU A 211 6.20 1.39 1.14
C LEU A 211 7.24 1.56 0.05
N THR A 212 8.17 0.63 -0.02
CA THR A 212 9.26 0.61 -1.00
C THR A 212 8.99 -0.41 -2.10
N LYS A 213 9.78 -0.36 -3.17
CA LYS A 213 9.78 -1.38 -4.21
C LYS A 213 9.96 -2.78 -3.63
N ASN A 214 10.86 -2.95 -2.65
CA ASN A 214 11.10 -4.23 -2.00
C ASN A 214 9.85 -4.77 -1.30
N ASN A 215 9.08 -3.92 -0.62
CA ASN A 215 7.84 -4.40 0.02
C ASN A 215 6.82 -4.92 -1.00
N VAL A 216 6.71 -4.27 -2.16
CA VAL A 216 5.82 -4.75 -3.22
C VAL A 216 6.36 -6.03 -3.84
N GLN A 217 7.68 -6.16 -4.02
CA GLN A 217 8.30 -7.38 -4.51
C GLN A 217 8.07 -8.55 -3.54
N GLU A 218 8.22 -8.34 -2.22
CA GLU A 218 7.90 -9.34 -1.21
C GLU A 218 6.44 -9.84 -1.32
N TRP A 219 5.48 -8.94 -1.62
CA TRP A 219 4.10 -9.36 -1.88
C TRP A 219 3.95 -10.19 -3.14
N LEU A 220 4.62 -9.80 -4.24
CA LEU A 220 4.59 -10.56 -5.49
C LEU A 220 5.21 -11.95 -5.30
N ASP A 221 6.35 -12.05 -4.60
CA ASP A 221 7.03 -13.31 -4.30
C ASP A 221 6.13 -14.22 -3.43
N ALA A 222 5.45 -13.65 -2.43
CA ALA A 222 4.50 -14.38 -1.60
C ALA A 222 3.29 -14.88 -2.40
N ILE A 223 2.75 -14.07 -3.33
CA ILE A 223 1.67 -14.50 -4.24
C ILE A 223 2.14 -15.63 -5.14
N GLN A 224 3.34 -15.49 -5.74
CA GLN A 224 3.91 -16.52 -6.61
C GLN A 224 4.15 -17.82 -5.85
N SER A 225 4.70 -17.76 -4.64
CA SER A 225 4.89 -18.92 -3.78
C SER A 225 3.56 -19.57 -3.39
N SER A 226 2.56 -18.75 -3.04
CA SER A 226 1.22 -19.28 -2.70
C SER A 226 0.52 -19.94 -3.89
N SER A 227 0.80 -19.50 -5.12
CA SER A 227 0.26 -20.12 -6.33
C SER A 227 0.80 -21.54 -6.57
N ARG A 228 1.98 -21.86 -6.00
CA ARG A 228 2.58 -23.22 -6.06
C ARG A 228 1.95 -24.17 -5.05
N SER A 229 1.22 -23.68 -4.03
CA SER A 229 0.57 -24.55 -3.06
C SER A 229 -0.50 -25.40 -3.78
N PRO A 230 -0.43 -26.76 -3.67
CA PRO A 230 -1.33 -27.62 -4.38
C PRO A 230 -2.77 -27.49 -3.87
N GLU A 231 -3.73 -27.86 -4.70
CA GLU A 231 -5.11 -28.03 -4.27
C GLU A 231 -5.23 -29.18 -3.26
N TRP A 232 -6.19 -29.07 -2.35
CA TRP A 232 -6.38 -30.08 -1.30
C TRP A 232 -6.57 -31.50 -1.86
N SER A 233 -7.22 -31.63 -3.01
CA SER A 233 -7.40 -32.91 -3.72
C SER A 233 -6.08 -33.60 -4.08
N THR A 234 -5.01 -32.83 -4.26
CA THR A 234 -3.66 -33.36 -4.51
C THR A 234 -2.96 -33.79 -3.22
N ILE A 235 -3.24 -33.09 -2.11
CA ILE A 235 -2.62 -33.34 -0.80
C ILE A 235 -3.28 -34.51 -0.07
N ALA A 236 -4.61 -34.55 -0.08
CA ALA A 236 -5.42 -35.49 0.70
C ALA A 236 -5.02 -36.97 0.54
N PRO A 237 -4.68 -37.46 -0.67
CA PRO A 237 -4.23 -38.86 -0.86
C PRO A 237 -2.93 -39.21 -0.14
N SER A 238 -2.10 -38.23 0.18
CA SER A 238 -0.81 -38.41 0.89
C SER A 238 -0.95 -38.42 2.41
N LEU A 239 -2.19 -38.22 2.92
CA LEU A 239 -2.47 -38.17 4.36
C LEU A 239 -3.20 -39.45 4.80
N SER A 240 -2.68 -40.13 5.79
CA SER A 240 -3.27 -41.32 6.42
C SER A 240 -4.21 -40.98 7.59
N LEU A 241 -4.85 -39.80 7.54
CA LEU A 241 -5.73 -39.30 8.59
C LEU A 241 -7.19 -39.73 8.37
N PRO A 242 -8.02 -39.87 9.45
CA PRO A 242 -9.45 -40.09 9.33
C PRO A 242 -10.14 -39.00 8.50
N PHE A 243 -11.16 -39.37 7.75
CA PHE A 243 -11.90 -38.45 6.86
C PHE A 243 -12.39 -37.18 7.57
N SER A 244 -12.92 -37.31 8.80
CA SER A 244 -13.42 -36.19 9.59
C SER A 244 -12.30 -35.21 9.98
N GLU A 245 -11.09 -35.70 10.17
CA GLU A 245 -9.92 -34.88 10.47
C GLU A 245 -9.42 -34.20 9.20
N GLN A 246 -9.30 -34.92 8.09
CA GLN A 246 -8.96 -34.34 6.80
C GLN A 246 -9.92 -33.22 6.39
N LEU A 247 -11.25 -33.38 6.65
CA LEU A 247 -12.24 -32.35 6.34
C LEU A 247 -11.98 -31.05 7.13
N ARG A 248 -11.65 -31.16 8.44
CA ARG A 248 -11.32 -29.99 9.27
C ARG A 248 -10.04 -29.32 8.82
N ILE A 249 -9.00 -30.09 8.50
CA ILE A 249 -7.73 -29.55 8.01
C ILE A 249 -7.94 -28.87 6.66
N ASN A 250 -8.74 -29.44 5.75
CA ASN A 250 -9.07 -28.84 4.45
C ASN A 250 -9.74 -27.45 4.61
N GLN A 251 -10.71 -27.33 5.52
CA GLN A 251 -11.36 -26.05 5.80
C GLN A 251 -10.33 -25.00 6.27
N GLU A 252 -9.50 -25.38 7.22
CA GLU A 252 -8.45 -24.49 7.74
C GLU A 252 -7.34 -24.20 6.71
N TYR A 253 -7.02 -25.15 5.82
CA TYR A 253 -6.05 -24.99 4.74
C TYR A 253 -6.47 -23.88 3.77
N GLY A 254 -7.73 -23.87 3.33
CA GLY A 254 -8.26 -22.80 2.50
C GLY A 254 -8.23 -21.44 3.17
N VAL A 255 -8.59 -21.38 4.46
CA VAL A 255 -8.51 -20.15 5.27
C VAL A 255 -7.08 -19.67 5.41
N TYR A 256 -6.15 -20.57 5.74
CA TYR A 256 -4.74 -20.20 5.92
C TYR A 256 -4.07 -19.79 4.62
N ARG A 257 -4.33 -20.49 3.51
CA ARG A 257 -3.83 -20.14 2.17
C ARG A 257 -4.16 -18.69 1.81
N ALA A 258 -5.34 -18.22 2.17
CA ALA A 258 -5.72 -16.82 2.01
C ALA A 258 -5.03 -15.88 3.01
N ALA A 259 -4.86 -16.31 4.26
CA ALA A 259 -4.27 -15.52 5.34
C ALA A 259 -2.75 -15.45 5.30
N ALA A 260 -2.07 -16.43 4.69
CA ALA A 260 -0.60 -16.52 4.63
C ALA A 260 0.07 -15.32 3.95
N LEU A 261 -0.68 -14.61 3.09
CA LEU A 261 -0.24 -13.39 2.42
C LEU A 261 -0.30 -12.14 3.31
N ASN A 262 -0.97 -12.23 4.48
CA ASN A 262 -1.12 -11.10 5.38
C ASN A 262 0.06 -11.00 6.36
N SER A 263 1.09 -10.23 5.98
CA SER A 263 2.25 -9.97 6.83
C SER A 263 1.93 -9.12 8.07
N ALA A 264 0.79 -8.44 8.09
CA ALA A 264 0.36 -7.61 9.22
C ALA A 264 -0.17 -8.44 10.41
N ASP A 265 -0.61 -9.70 10.19
CA ASP A 265 -1.02 -10.61 11.26
C ASP A 265 0.20 -11.17 12.00
N ARG A 266 0.64 -10.43 13.02
CA ARG A 266 1.82 -10.79 13.83
C ARG A 266 1.68 -12.14 14.53
N ALA A 267 0.46 -12.56 14.89
CA ALA A 267 0.22 -13.82 15.55
C ALA A 267 0.49 -14.98 14.57
N VAL A 268 -0.08 -14.91 13.39
CA VAL A 268 0.15 -15.88 12.31
C VAL A 268 1.63 -15.89 11.90
N GLN A 269 2.26 -14.73 11.74
CA GLN A 269 3.67 -14.65 11.35
C GLN A 269 4.62 -15.29 12.37
N ARG A 270 4.35 -15.18 13.67
CA ARG A 270 5.17 -15.85 14.69
C ARG A 270 5.08 -17.36 14.62
N VAL A 271 3.89 -17.90 14.39
CA VAL A 271 3.68 -19.34 14.23
C VAL A 271 4.32 -19.82 12.93
N ARG A 272 4.16 -19.08 11.86
CA ARG A 272 4.78 -19.33 10.56
C ARG A 272 6.31 -19.42 10.65
N MET A 273 6.95 -18.45 11.30
CA MET A 273 8.40 -18.48 11.55
C MET A 273 8.83 -19.75 12.26
N LYS A 274 8.07 -20.16 13.30
CA LYS A 274 8.39 -21.37 14.05
C LYS A 274 8.26 -22.64 13.22
N ILE A 275 7.25 -22.70 12.34
CA ILE A 275 7.10 -23.80 11.37
C ILE A 275 8.27 -23.80 10.39
N SER A 276 8.61 -22.65 9.79
CA SER A 276 9.70 -22.52 8.82
C SER A 276 11.07 -22.90 9.41
N GLU A 277 11.33 -22.61 10.69
CA GLU A 277 12.53 -23.05 11.39
C GLU A 277 12.61 -24.58 11.55
N ALA A 278 11.45 -25.27 11.61
CA ALA A 278 11.40 -26.72 11.82
C ALA A 278 11.45 -27.52 10.50
N ILE A 279 11.00 -26.96 9.38
CA ILE A 279 10.94 -27.65 8.07
C ILE A 279 12.29 -28.24 7.64
N PRO A 280 13.43 -27.52 7.70
CA PRO A 280 14.73 -28.08 7.27
C PRO A 280 15.11 -29.38 7.95
N SER A 281 14.61 -29.64 9.16
CA SER A 281 14.93 -30.87 9.91
C SER A 281 14.24 -32.12 9.40
N VAL A 282 13.24 -31.98 8.51
CA VAL A 282 12.40 -33.09 8.06
C VAL A 282 12.24 -33.16 6.53
N ILE A 283 12.41 -32.05 5.80
CA ILE A 283 12.03 -31.95 4.39
C ILE A 283 12.92 -32.82 3.45
N ASP A 284 14.19 -33.00 3.80
CA ASP A 284 15.17 -33.73 3.02
C ASP A 284 15.31 -35.20 3.42
N ASP A 285 14.53 -35.67 4.41
CA ASP A 285 14.54 -37.08 4.78
C ASP A 285 13.58 -37.91 3.91
N PRO A 286 14.08 -38.70 2.95
CA PRO A 286 13.23 -39.46 2.02
C PRO A 286 12.47 -40.61 2.69
N LYS A 287 12.71 -40.90 3.97
CA LYS A 287 12.04 -41.96 4.72
C LYS A 287 10.78 -41.46 5.43
N LEU A 288 10.64 -40.16 5.62
CA LEU A 288 9.49 -39.58 6.32
C LEU A 288 8.30 -39.46 5.37
N SER A 289 7.15 -39.98 5.79
CA SER A 289 5.86 -39.68 5.18
C SER A 289 5.42 -38.24 5.51
N LEU A 290 4.46 -37.72 4.74
CA LEU A 290 3.90 -36.39 5.02
C LEU A 290 3.30 -36.32 6.44
N ASP A 291 2.64 -37.36 6.92
CA ASP A 291 2.09 -37.42 8.28
C ASP A 291 3.18 -37.33 9.35
N GLU A 292 4.33 -38.01 9.15
CA GLU A 292 5.48 -37.97 10.07
C GLU A 292 6.15 -36.59 10.07
N MET A 293 6.30 -35.96 8.90
CA MET A 293 6.79 -34.58 8.79
C MET A 293 5.87 -33.63 9.55
N ILE A 294 4.54 -33.74 9.33
CA ILE A 294 3.54 -32.91 10.03
C ILE A 294 3.64 -33.12 11.55
N ALA A 295 3.74 -34.38 12.01
CA ALA A 295 3.80 -34.69 13.45
C ALA A 295 5.05 -34.11 14.08
N SER A 296 6.22 -34.21 13.42
CA SER A 296 7.50 -33.65 13.88
C SER A 296 7.43 -32.13 14.02
N ILE A 297 6.99 -31.43 12.97
CA ILE A 297 6.87 -29.96 12.98
C ILE A 297 5.80 -29.50 13.98
N TYR A 298 4.69 -30.25 14.08
CA TYR A 298 3.61 -29.96 15.02
C TYR A 298 4.13 -29.92 16.46
N GLY A 299 4.91 -30.93 16.88
CA GLY A 299 5.50 -30.97 18.23
C GLY A 299 6.39 -29.76 18.52
N GLN A 300 7.10 -29.24 17.54
CA GLN A 300 7.97 -28.06 17.69
C GLN A 300 7.21 -26.74 17.71
N ALA A 301 6.07 -26.65 17.02
CA ALA A 301 5.31 -25.40 16.82
C ALA A 301 4.11 -25.26 17.77
N GLU A 302 3.64 -26.34 18.42
CA GLU A 302 2.37 -26.38 19.17
C GLU A 302 2.29 -25.34 20.29
N GLU A 303 3.32 -25.22 21.13
CA GLU A 303 3.33 -24.27 22.23
C GLU A 303 3.29 -22.81 21.73
N THR A 304 3.98 -22.53 20.63
CA THR A 304 3.94 -21.23 19.98
C THR A 304 2.54 -20.95 19.42
N ALA A 305 1.92 -21.95 18.78
CA ALA A 305 0.58 -21.83 18.22
C ALA A 305 -0.47 -21.61 19.32
N LYS A 306 -0.42 -22.35 20.43
CA LYS A 306 -1.31 -22.15 21.59
C LYS A 306 -1.19 -20.74 22.18
N LYS A 307 0.02 -20.19 22.19
CA LYS A 307 0.27 -18.85 22.72
C LYS A 307 -0.27 -17.72 21.85
N TYR A 308 -0.21 -17.87 20.53
CA TYR A 308 -0.48 -16.77 19.61
C TYR A 308 -1.77 -16.94 18.80
N LEU A 309 -2.25 -18.16 18.51
CA LEU A 309 -3.50 -18.37 17.79
C LEU A 309 -4.67 -18.53 18.77
N THR A 310 -5.55 -17.56 18.81
CA THR A 310 -6.74 -17.60 19.68
C THR A 310 -8.00 -17.45 18.84
N PRO A 311 -8.92 -18.43 18.86
CA PRO A 311 -8.81 -19.72 19.53
C PRO A 311 -7.78 -20.67 18.88
N PHE A 312 -7.12 -21.49 19.68
CA PHE A 312 -6.23 -22.54 19.16
C PHE A 312 -7.04 -23.67 18.52
N SER A 313 -6.58 -24.12 17.36
CA SER A 313 -7.12 -25.28 16.65
C SER A 313 -5.95 -26.15 16.14
N ALA A 314 -5.96 -27.44 16.53
CA ALA A 314 -4.97 -28.41 16.03
C ALA A 314 -5.07 -28.57 14.49
N ALA A 315 -6.29 -28.54 13.96
CA ALA A 315 -6.51 -28.60 12.50
C ALA A 315 -5.91 -27.38 11.79
N ARG A 316 -6.05 -26.18 12.36
CA ARG A 316 -5.42 -24.96 11.84
C ARG A 316 -3.89 -25.06 11.83
N LEU A 317 -3.28 -25.53 12.92
CA LEU A 317 -1.82 -25.69 12.97
C LEU A 317 -1.35 -26.72 11.93
N LYS A 318 -2.03 -27.86 11.79
CA LYS A 318 -1.71 -28.85 10.75
C LYS A 318 -1.87 -28.29 9.36
N ALA A 319 -2.91 -27.51 9.09
CA ALA A 319 -3.13 -26.84 7.81
C ALA A 319 -2.00 -25.84 7.48
N MET A 320 -1.54 -25.06 8.49
CA MET A 320 -0.40 -24.17 8.35
C MET A 320 0.87 -24.96 8.00
N ILE A 321 1.15 -26.04 8.70
CA ILE A 321 2.33 -26.89 8.47
C ILE A 321 2.31 -27.46 7.06
N ILE A 322 1.20 -28.03 6.62
CA ILE A 322 1.04 -28.56 5.27
C ILE A 322 1.33 -27.49 4.22
N TYR A 323 0.72 -26.31 4.38
CA TYR A 323 0.94 -25.20 3.46
C TYR A 323 2.43 -24.80 3.38
N GLU A 324 3.08 -24.61 4.51
CA GLU A 324 4.49 -24.19 4.56
C GLU A 324 5.43 -25.27 4.02
N ILE A 325 5.16 -26.57 4.21
CA ILE A 325 5.93 -27.66 3.59
C ILE A 325 5.89 -27.55 2.06
N TYR A 326 4.70 -27.39 1.48
CA TYR A 326 4.52 -27.33 0.02
C TYR A 326 5.01 -26.04 -0.62
N THR A 327 5.18 -24.98 0.16
CA THR A 327 5.65 -23.67 -0.33
C THR A 327 7.09 -23.36 0.08
N TYR A 328 7.80 -24.35 0.69
CA TYR A 328 9.15 -24.16 1.22
C TYR A 328 10.20 -23.92 0.14
N TYR A 329 10.07 -24.52 -1.04
CA TYR A 329 10.92 -24.33 -2.21
C TYR A 329 10.21 -23.39 -3.21
#